data_7de81af02582cbf7fc94042549a91381
#
_entry.id   7de81af02582cbf7fc94042549a91381
#
_cell.length_a   1.000
_cell.length_b   1.000
_cell.length_c   1.000
_cell.angle_alpha   90.00
_cell.angle_beta   90.00
_cell.angle_gamma   90.00
#
_symmetry.space_group_name_H-M   'P 1'
#
loop_
_entity.id
_entity.type
_entity.pdbx_description
1 polymer ?
#
loop_
_entity_poly.entity_id
_entity_poly.type
_entity_poly.pdbx_seq_one_letter_code
_entity_poly.pdbx_strand_id
1 'polypeptide(L)'
;MTRIIEIRHLEDCLDGSTIKEVLLHQAIDATLVQHLGQFGQLAYYPHFAKPFFKLTCPEQLLLKGVEGNFTIRVRVYPPIKPHLQLLHNWLS
;
A
#
# COMPACT_ATOMS: atom_id res chain seq x y z
N MET A 1 0.76 13.70 8.80
CA MET A 1 0.18 12.55 8.09
C MET A 1 0.89 12.27 6.79
N THR A 2 0.99 11.01 6.42
CA THR A 2 1.67 10.61 5.18
C THR A 2 0.80 10.96 3.98
N ARG A 3 1.37 11.65 3.00
CA ARG A 3 0.64 12.07 1.80
C ARG A 3 1.18 11.36 0.56
N ILE A 4 0.27 11.08 -0.38
CA ILE A 4 0.61 10.55 -1.68
C ILE A 4 1.08 11.71 -2.57
N ILE A 5 2.28 11.56 -3.13
CA ILE A 5 2.81 12.52 -4.10
C ILE A 5 2.44 12.13 -5.51
N GLU A 6 2.57 10.84 -5.83
CA GLU A 6 2.35 10.34 -7.18
C GLU A 6 1.91 8.89 -7.12
N ILE A 7 1.08 8.47 -8.05
CA ILE A 7 0.72 7.07 -8.26
C ILE A 7 1.12 6.70 -9.67
N ARG A 8 1.98 5.69 -9.80
CA ARG A 8 2.46 5.18 -11.09
C ARG A 8 1.79 3.87 -11.43
N HIS A 9 1.33 3.74 -12.66
CA HIS A 9 0.85 2.48 -13.17
C HIS A 9 2.06 1.60 -13.54
N LEU A 10 2.09 0.36 -13.05
CA LEU A 10 3.15 -0.59 -13.36
C LEU A 10 2.72 -1.65 -14.36
N GLU A 11 1.59 -2.32 -14.10
CA GLU A 11 1.11 -3.35 -15.02
C GLU A 11 -0.36 -3.69 -14.78
N ASP A 12 -1.01 -4.25 -15.81
CA ASP A 12 -2.34 -4.84 -15.70
C ASP A 12 -2.17 -6.36 -15.61
N CYS A 13 -2.93 -6.98 -14.71
CA CYS A 13 -2.89 -8.42 -14.50
C CYS A 13 -4.04 -9.13 -15.20
N LEU A 14 -3.86 -10.42 -15.48
CA LEU A 14 -4.86 -11.21 -16.20
C LEU A 14 -6.18 -11.36 -15.46
N ASP A 15 -6.15 -11.24 -14.13
CA ASP A 15 -7.36 -11.35 -13.29
C ASP A 15 -8.15 -10.05 -13.21
N GLY A 16 -7.77 -9.03 -13.97
CA GLY A 16 -8.42 -7.72 -13.95
C GLY A 16 -7.86 -6.75 -12.92
N SER A 17 -6.94 -7.20 -12.06
CA SER A 17 -6.29 -6.29 -11.12
C SER A 17 -5.21 -5.47 -11.81
N THR A 18 -4.78 -4.38 -11.14
CA THR A 18 -3.75 -3.47 -11.63
C THR A 18 -2.71 -3.29 -10.54
N ILE A 19 -1.44 -3.31 -10.91
CA ILE A 19 -0.35 -3.03 -9.97
C ILE A 19 0.09 -1.59 -10.16
N LYS A 20 0.13 -0.85 -9.06
CA LYS A 20 0.57 0.55 -9.03
C LYS A 20 1.66 0.72 -7.98
N GLU A 21 2.48 1.75 -8.18
CA GLU A 21 3.49 2.17 -7.21
C GLU A 21 3.10 3.53 -6.68
N VAL A 22 2.99 3.65 -5.37
CA VAL A 22 2.57 4.88 -4.71
C VAL A 22 3.78 5.55 -4.08
N LEU A 23 4.11 6.76 -4.53
CA LEU A 23 5.19 7.56 -3.97
C LEU A 23 4.65 8.42 -2.83
N LEU A 24 5.31 8.36 -1.69
CA LEU A 24 4.95 9.09 -0.48
C LEU A 24 5.89 10.25 -0.24
N HIS A 25 5.43 11.28 0.48
CA HIS A 25 6.25 12.45 0.78
C HIS A 25 7.29 12.18 1.88
N GLN A 26 7.18 11.06 2.59
CA GLN A 26 8.12 10.68 3.64
C GLN A 26 8.33 9.16 3.61
N ALA A 27 9.42 8.71 4.25
CA ALA A 27 9.73 7.30 4.31
C ALA A 27 8.69 6.53 5.14
N ILE A 28 8.46 5.27 4.77
CA ILE A 28 7.61 4.37 5.53
C ILE A 28 8.25 4.14 6.90
N ASP A 29 7.46 4.30 7.96
CA ASP A 29 7.87 4.02 9.33
C ASP A 29 6.88 3.11 10.03
N ALA A 30 7.20 2.69 11.25
CA ALA A 30 6.35 1.79 12.02
C ALA A 30 4.97 2.40 12.32
N THR A 31 4.91 3.71 12.51
CA THR A 31 3.65 4.41 12.77
C THR A 31 2.70 4.29 11.58
N LEU A 32 3.23 4.48 10.37
CA LEU A 32 2.43 4.32 9.15
C LEU A 32 1.96 2.88 9.01
N VAL A 33 2.84 1.90 9.24
CA VAL A 33 2.48 0.48 9.13
C VAL A 33 1.33 0.14 10.08
N GLN A 34 1.42 0.60 11.32
CA GLN A 34 0.37 0.36 12.31
C GLN A 34 -0.93 1.06 11.95
N HIS A 35 -0.84 2.27 11.42
CA HIS A 35 -2.02 2.99 10.93
C HIS A 35 -2.73 2.20 9.83
N LEU A 36 -1.99 1.70 8.85
CA LEU A 36 -2.55 0.90 7.76
C LEU A 36 -3.14 -0.42 8.26
N GLY A 37 -2.58 -0.99 9.31
CA GLY A 37 -3.03 -2.26 9.87
C GLY A 37 -4.47 -2.28 10.34
N GLN A 38 -5.07 -1.12 10.62
CA GLN A 38 -6.48 -1.06 11.04
C GLN A 38 -7.47 -1.31 9.89
N PHE A 39 -6.99 -1.30 8.63
CA PHE A 39 -7.87 -1.41 7.47
C PHE A 39 -7.95 -2.81 6.86
N GLY A 40 -7.15 -3.74 7.35
CA GLY A 40 -7.13 -5.09 6.80
C GLY A 40 -6.26 -6.03 7.62
N GLN A 41 -5.86 -7.15 7.00
CA GLN A 41 -4.99 -8.13 7.64
C GLN A 41 -3.53 -7.74 7.43
N LEU A 42 -2.87 -7.35 8.52
CA LEU A 42 -1.48 -6.91 8.49
C LEU A 42 -0.54 -8.07 8.82
N ALA A 43 0.42 -8.32 7.93
CA ALA A 43 1.60 -9.14 8.21
C ALA A 43 2.79 -8.19 8.28
N TYR A 44 3.40 -8.07 9.46
CA TYR A 44 4.47 -7.12 9.70
C TYR A 44 5.67 -7.84 10.29
N TYR A 45 6.85 -7.59 9.73
CA TYR A 45 8.08 -8.27 10.08
C TYR A 45 9.14 -7.26 10.53
N PRO A 46 9.01 -6.71 11.76
CA PRO A 46 9.86 -5.61 12.22
C PRO A 46 11.29 -6.04 12.58
N HIS A 47 11.53 -7.34 12.74
CA HIS A 47 12.84 -7.84 13.20
C HIS A 47 13.82 -8.13 12.06
N PHE A 48 13.41 -7.97 10.80
CA PHE A 48 14.33 -8.10 9.68
C PHE A 48 15.21 -6.87 9.57
N ALA A 49 16.39 -7.02 8.94
CA ALA A 49 17.32 -5.90 8.72
C ALA A 49 16.62 -4.76 7.99
N LYS A 50 15.74 -5.09 7.04
CA LYS A 50 14.84 -4.14 6.40
C LYS A 50 13.42 -4.58 6.73
N PRO A 51 12.81 -4.02 7.79
CA PRO A 51 11.46 -4.40 8.17
C PRO A 51 10.48 -4.17 7.03
N PHE A 52 9.61 -5.12 6.79
CA PHE A 52 8.62 -5.00 5.72
C PHE A 52 7.23 -5.40 6.21
N PHE A 53 6.23 -4.97 5.43
CA PHE A 53 4.85 -5.30 5.74
C PHE A 53 4.08 -5.68 4.49
N LYS A 54 3.00 -6.41 4.71
CA LYS A 54 2.00 -6.73 3.70
C LYS A 54 0.64 -6.55 4.33
N LEU A 55 -0.18 -5.71 3.71
CA LEU A 55 -1.56 -5.49 4.15
C LEU A 55 -2.50 -6.08 3.12
N THR A 56 -3.37 -6.99 3.56
CA THR A 56 -4.34 -7.64 2.70
C THR A 56 -5.74 -7.16 3.05
N CYS A 57 -6.39 -6.51 2.08
CA CYS A 57 -7.80 -6.18 2.13
C CYS A 57 -8.49 -7.04 1.07
N PRO A 58 -9.11 -8.17 1.44
CA PRO A 58 -9.58 -9.15 0.47
C PRO A 58 -10.45 -8.54 -0.63
N GLU A 59 -10.14 -8.87 -1.89
CA GLU A 59 -10.87 -8.42 -3.08
C GLU A 59 -10.84 -6.91 -3.32
N GLN A 60 -10.08 -6.15 -2.54
CA GLN A 60 -9.98 -4.69 -2.68
C GLN A 60 -8.56 -4.25 -2.98
N LEU A 61 -7.66 -4.38 -2.02
CA LEU A 61 -6.29 -3.90 -2.13
C LEU A 61 -5.31 -4.88 -1.48
N LEU A 62 -4.10 -4.91 -2.03
CA LEU A 62 -2.98 -5.60 -1.42
C LEU A 62 -1.80 -4.64 -1.45
N LEU A 63 -1.31 -4.25 -0.28
CA LEU A 63 -0.20 -3.31 -0.12
C LEU A 63 1.04 -4.04 0.37
N LYS A 64 2.20 -3.69 -0.21
CA LYS A 64 3.51 -4.17 0.27
C LYS A 64 4.47 -3.00 0.34
N GLY A 65 5.25 -2.96 1.41
CA GLY A 65 6.23 -1.91 1.59
C GLY A 65 7.35 -2.31 2.52
N VAL A 66 8.44 -1.55 2.46
CA VAL A 66 9.63 -1.74 3.28
C VAL A 66 9.90 -0.46 4.04
N GLU A 67 10.13 -0.54 5.35
CA GLU A 67 10.47 0.64 6.15
C GLU A 67 11.73 1.30 5.60
N GLY A 68 11.70 2.63 5.57
CA GLY A 68 12.77 3.43 5.00
C GLY A 68 12.59 3.77 3.53
N ASN A 69 11.78 3.02 2.80
CA ASN A 69 11.45 3.33 1.40
C ASN A 69 10.35 4.40 1.34
N PHE A 70 10.29 5.09 0.19
CA PHE A 70 9.29 6.13 -0.06
C PHE A 70 8.14 5.64 -0.93
N THR A 71 8.15 4.37 -1.30
CA THR A 71 7.13 3.81 -2.20
C THR A 71 6.45 2.60 -1.58
N ILE A 72 5.14 2.47 -1.88
CA ILE A 72 4.36 1.29 -1.54
C ILE A 72 3.88 0.69 -2.85
N ARG A 73 4.03 -0.62 -2.99
CA ARG A 73 3.47 -1.34 -4.13
C ARG A 73 2.07 -1.80 -3.79
N VAL A 74 1.12 -1.49 -4.67
CA VAL A 74 -0.29 -1.74 -4.43
C VAL A 74 -0.88 -2.51 -5.59
N ARG A 75 -1.51 -3.67 -5.28
CA ARG A 75 -2.38 -4.35 -6.24
C ARG A 75 -3.80 -3.89 -5.97
N VAL A 76 -4.45 -3.34 -6.99
CA VAL A 76 -5.82 -2.83 -6.91
C VAL A 76 -6.73 -3.79 -7.66
N TYR A 77 -7.72 -4.35 -6.97
CA TYR A 77 -8.70 -5.25 -7.58
C TYR A 77 -9.88 -4.45 -8.12
N PRO A 78 -10.58 -4.96 -9.15
CA PRO A 78 -11.77 -4.27 -9.67
C PRO A 78 -12.87 -4.17 -8.62
N PRO A 79 -13.66 -3.10 -8.63
CA PRO A 79 -13.55 -1.91 -9.49
C PRO A 79 -12.40 -1.01 -9.05
N ILE A 80 -11.57 -0.59 -10.02
CA ILE A 80 -10.29 0.06 -9.72
C ILE A 80 -10.46 1.41 -9.03
N LYS A 81 -11.30 2.30 -9.56
CA LYS A 81 -11.43 3.66 -9.02
C LYS A 81 -11.92 3.69 -7.57
N PRO A 82 -13.02 2.99 -7.20
CA PRO A 82 -13.46 2.99 -5.81
C PRO A 82 -12.41 2.42 -4.85
N HIS A 83 -11.74 1.35 -5.23
CA HIS A 83 -10.73 0.74 -4.36
C HIS A 83 -9.50 1.64 -4.22
N LEU A 84 -9.08 2.29 -5.29
CA LEU A 84 -7.98 3.25 -5.23
C LEU A 84 -8.33 4.45 -4.34
N GLN A 85 -9.60 4.86 -4.33
CA GLN A 85 -10.06 5.92 -3.45
C GLN A 85 -9.92 5.55 -1.97
N LEU A 86 -10.09 4.28 -1.61
CA LEU A 86 -9.85 3.83 -0.24
C LEU A 86 -8.43 4.14 0.18
N LEU A 87 -7.46 3.86 -0.69
CA LEU A 87 -6.06 4.14 -0.39
C LEU A 87 -5.82 5.63 -0.17
N HIS A 88 -6.41 6.49 -0.99
CA HIS A 88 -6.34 7.94 -0.79
C HIS A 88 -6.90 8.35 0.57
N ASN A 89 -8.02 7.76 0.97
CA ASN A 89 -8.63 8.06 2.27
C ASN A 89 -7.73 7.62 3.43
N TRP A 90 -7.06 6.47 3.31
CA TRP A 90 -6.20 5.96 4.37
C TRP A 90 -4.93 6.77 4.55
N LEU A 91 -4.43 7.40 3.49
CA LEU A 91 -3.16 8.11 3.47
C LEU A 91 -3.28 9.64 3.44
N SER A 92 -4.47 10.17 3.50
CA SER A 92 -4.66 11.62 3.48
C SER A 92 -4.94 12.23 4.83
#